data_433cebbc4ded33b760caec32655f7c25
#
_entry.id   433cebbc4ded33b760caec32655f7c25
#
_cell.length_a   1.000
_cell.length_b   1.000
_cell.length_c   1.000
_cell.angle_alpha   90.00
_cell.angle_beta   90.00
_cell.angle_gamma   90.00
#
_symmetry.space_group_name_H-M   'P 1'
#
loop_
_entity.id
_entity.type
_entity.pdbx_description
1 polymer ?
#
loop_
_entity_poly.entity_id
_entity_poly.type
_entity_poly.pdbx_seq_one_letter_code
_entity_poly.pdbx_strand_id
1 'polypeptide(L)'
;RGLAPRTRSSALRIVGRLLGERFDDAAIDIAAIKPEHVRRFFAEQATLYRKPAGAGCVVSSLRGYFRYRASLGDRVHALIGALAYPANWALSSLPKMLIDEEVAQLVGSLNNPCRAMRRACAIVRCALDLGLRSSEVAHLSLDDIDWHAGTITLRHTKGRRVDILPLPAATGEAIAKYLQLERPTTSN
;
A
#
# COMPACT_ATOMS: atom_id res chain seq x y z
N ARG A 1 -5.11 -0.62 18.16
CA ARG A 1 -3.97 -0.37 17.23
C ARG A 1 -4.40 0.70 16.23
N GLY A 2 -3.66 1.82 16.15
CA GLY A 2 -3.97 2.93 15.25
C GLY A 2 -3.74 2.56 13.77
N LEU A 3 -4.57 3.12 12.89
CA LEU A 3 -4.37 3.00 11.45
C LEU A 3 -3.12 3.78 11.03
N ALA A 4 -2.43 3.32 9.98
CA ALA A 4 -1.36 4.09 9.36
C ALA A 4 -1.88 5.46 8.86
N PRO A 5 -1.07 6.53 8.89
CA PRO A 5 -1.52 7.89 8.52
C PRO A 5 -2.21 7.95 7.15
N ARG A 6 -1.64 7.29 6.15
CA ARG A 6 -2.21 7.22 4.79
C ARG A 6 -3.58 6.52 4.76
N THR A 7 -3.74 5.43 5.52
CA THR A 7 -5.01 4.72 5.62
C THR A 7 -6.07 5.58 6.30
N ARG A 8 -5.69 6.29 7.37
CA ARG A 8 -6.57 7.23 8.08
C ARG A 8 -7.01 8.37 7.17
N SER A 9 -6.08 9.02 6.47
CA SER A 9 -6.40 10.11 5.54
C SER A 9 -7.33 9.65 4.41
N SER A 10 -7.10 8.45 3.87
CA SER A 10 -8.00 7.88 2.86
C SER A 10 -9.39 7.62 3.41
N ALA A 11 -9.49 7.05 4.61
CA ALA A 11 -10.78 6.79 5.25
C ALA A 11 -11.54 8.10 5.54
N LEU A 12 -10.86 9.11 6.08
CA LEU A 12 -11.46 10.42 6.36
C LEU A 12 -11.99 11.08 5.07
N ARG A 13 -11.24 10.99 3.96
CA ARG A 13 -11.68 11.53 2.67
C ARG A 13 -12.95 10.85 2.16
N ILE A 14 -13.04 9.53 2.28
CA ILE A 14 -14.23 8.76 1.82
C ILE A 14 -15.43 9.11 2.70
N VAL A 15 -15.26 9.12 4.01
CA VAL A 15 -16.33 9.48 4.96
C VAL A 15 -16.77 10.93 4.75
N GLY A 16 -15.80 11.85 4.59
CA GLY A 16 -16.10 13.27 4.34
C GLY A 16 -16.92 13.48 3.07
N ARG A 17 -16.66 12.71 2.00
CA ARG A 17 -17.49 12.76 0.79
C ARG A 17 -18.92 12.31 1.04
N LEU A 18 -19.14 11.17 1.72
CA LEU A 18 -20.48 10.70 2.05
C LEU A 18 -21.26 11.75 2.86
N LEU A 19 -20.61 12.34 3.85
CA LEU A 19 -21.25 13.34 4.72
C LEU A 19 -21.50 14.65 3.96
N GLY A 20 -20.55 15.11 3.15
CA GLY A 20 -20.69 16.31 2.32
C GLY A 20 -21.82 16.16 1.30
N GLU A 21 -21.87 15.03 0.54
CA GLU A 21 -22.95 14.77 -0.41
C GLU A 21 -24.34 14.69 0.26
N ARG A 22 -24.40 14.33 1.54
CA ARG A 22 -25.68 14.15 2.23
C ARG A 22 -26.14 15.39 2.96
N PHE A 23 -25.23 16.16 3.52
CA PHE A 23 -25.56 17.27 4.44
C PHE A 23 -25.07 18.63 3.94
N ASP A 24 -24.16 18.64 2.94
CA ASP A 24 -23.51 19.87 2.47
C ASP A 24 -22.96 20.67 3.65
N ASP A 25 -23.41 21.91 3.86
CA ASP A 25 -23.06 22.77 4.99
C ASP A 25 -24.02 22.63 6.20
N ALA A 26 -25.01 21.74 6.12
CA ALA A 26 -25.94 21.53 7.22
C ALA A 26 -25.32 20.71 8.37
N ALA A 27 -25.92 20.79 9.54
CA ALA A 27 -25.51 19.98 10.69
C ALA A 27 -25.62 18.48 10.38
N ILE A 28 -24.58 17.71 10.72
CA ILE A 28 -24.52 16.28 10.46
C ILE A 28 -25.44 15.53 11.42
N ASP A 29 -26.54 15.00 10.91
CA ASP A 29 -27.44 14.09 11.63
C ASP A 29 -27.25 12.65 11.11
N ILE A 30 -26.57 11.81 11.90
CA ILE A 30 -26.32 10.42 11.55
C ILE A 30 -27.61 9.61 11.47
N ALA A 31 -28.64 9.95 12.24
CA ALA A 31 -29.92 9.26 12.21
C ALA A 31 -30.70 9.49 10.90
N ALA A 32 -30.42 10.58 10.19
CA ALA A 32 -30.99 10.86 8.88
C ALA A 32 -30.35 10.08 7.73
N ILE A 33 -29.25 9.37 7.96
CA ILE A 33 -28.61 8.52 6.96
C ILE A 33 -29.37 7.19 6.87
N LYS A 34 -29.87 6.88 5.67
CA LYS A 34 -30.58 5.62 5.39
C LYS A 34 -29.67 4.64 4.64
N PRO A 35 -29.96 3.31 4.72
CA PRO A 35 -29.19 2.28 3.99
C PRO A 35 -29.10 2.53 2.47
N GLU A 36 -30.16 3.08 1.85
CA GLU A 36 -30.17 3.39 0.42
C GLU A 36 -29.17 4.51 0.05
N HIS A 37 -28.96 5.51 0.93
CA HIS A 37 -27.96 6.57 0.72
C HIS A 37 -26.57 5.97 0.67
N VAL A 38 -26.27 5.03 1.59
CA VAL A 38 -24.97 4.35 1.66
C VAL A 38 -24.74 3.46 0.44
N ARG A 39 -25.77 2.72 -0.01
CA ARG A 39 -25.67 1.87 -1.21
C ARG A 39 -25.44 2.71 -2.47
N ARG A 40 -26.19 3.81 -2.65
CA ARG A 40 -26.04 4.71 -3.78
C ARG A 40 -24.64 5.30 -3.82
N PHE A 41 -24.18 5.89 -2.71
CA PHE A 41 -22.84 6.41 -2.59
C PHE A 41 -21.78 5.35 -2.93
N PHE A 42 -21.91 4.14 -2.38
CA PHE A 42 -20.99 3.06 -2.70
C PHE A 42 -20.98 2.71 -4.18
N ALA A 43 -22.14 2.62 -4.81
CA ALA A 43 -22.25 2.32 -6.24
C ALA A 43 -21.55 3.40 -7.10
N GLU A 44 -21.76 4.68 -6.78
CA GLU A 44 -21.11 5.81 -7.45
C GLU A 44 -19.60 5.78 -7.24
N GLN A 45 -19.13 5.58 -6.00
CA GLN A 45 -17.70 5.49 -5.72
C GLN A 45 -17.05 4.26 -6.38
N ALA A 46 -17.75 3.14 -6.50
CA ALA A 46 -17.23 1.93 -7.11
C ALA A 46 -16.88 2.11 -8.59
N THR A 47 -17.57 2.98 -9.31
CA THR A 47 -17.27 3.30 -10.73
C THR A 47 -15.91 3.94 -10.92
N LEU A 48 -15.36 4.58 -9.88
CA LEU A 48 -14.05 5.24 -9.94
C LEU A 48 -12.89 4.22 -9.88
N TYR A 49 -13.17 2.96 -9.60
CA TYR A 49 -12.14 1.92 -9.48
C TYR A 49 -12.13 1.01 -10.71
N ARG A 50 -10.96 0.84 -11.32
CA ARG A 50 -10.77 -0.04 -12.48
C ARG A 50 -11.12 -1.50 -12.18
N LYS A 51 -10.95 -1.95 -10.92
CA LYS A 51 -11.25 -3.31 -10.47
C LYS A 51 -12.19 -3.26 -9.27
N PRO A 52 -13.21 -4.13 -9.21
CA PRO A 52 -14.17 -4.17 -8.11
C PRO A 52 -13.50 -4.29 -6.73
N ALA A 53 -12.42 -5.07 -6.64
CA ALA A 53 -11.64 -5.22 -5.41
C ALA A 53 -11.11 -3.88 -4.86
N GLY A 54 -10.81 -2.92 -5.72
CA GLY A 54 -10.38 -1.57 -5.32
C GLY A 54 -11.43 -0.82 -4.52
N ALA A 55 -12.71 -1.04 -4.80
CA ALA A 55 -13.81 -0.44 -4.06
C ALA A 55 -13.96 -0.99 -2.63
N GLY A 56 -13.29 -2.09 -2.30
CA GLY A 56 -13.25 -2.63 -0.94
C GLY A 56 -12.72 -1.65 0.11
N CYS A 57 -11.88 -0.68 -0.29
CA CYS A 57 -11.41 0.38 0.61
C CYS A 57 -12.54 1.34 1.03
N VAL A 58 -13.54 1.56 0.17
CA VAL A 58 -14.74 2.36 0.48
C VAL A 58 -15.55 1.65 1.55
N VAL A 59 -15.82 0.36 1.34
CA VAL A 59 -16.54 -0.49 2.32
C VAL A 59 -15.83 -0.50 3.67
N SER A 60 -14.50 -0.72 3.67
CA SER A 60 -13.69 -0.75 4.90
C SER A 60 -13.76 0.58 5.66
N SER A 61 -13.68 1.70 4.94
CA SER A 61 -13.69 3.04 5.52
C SER A 61 -15.04 3.37 6.15
N LEU A 62 -16.14 3.13 5.41
CA LEU A 62 -17.49 3.39 5.88
C LEU A 62 -17.87 2.46 7.04
N ARG A 63 -17.56 1.16 6.95
CA ARG A 63 -17.79 0.23 8.07
C ARG A 63 -17.00 0.63 9.31
N GLY A 64 -15.74 1.09 9.15
CA GLY A 64 -14.93 1.59 10.25
C GLY A 64 -15.57 2.80 10.92
N TYR A 65 -16.05 3.75 10.13
CA TYR A 65 -16.76 4.93 10.63
C TYR A 65 -18.06 4.57 11.35
N PHE A 66 -18.92 3.77 10.74
CA PHE A 66 -20.19 3.39 11.38
C PHE A 66 -20.00 2.56 12.64
N ARG A 67 -18.96 1.69 12.70
CA ARG A 67 -18.61 0.99 13.96
C ARG A 67 -18.19 1.96 15.05
N TYR A 68 -17.42 2.99 14.70
CA TYR A 68 -17.08 4.06 15.64
C TYR A 68 -18.32 4.80 16.11
N ARG A 69 -19.23 5.15 15.21
CA ARG A 69 -20.52 5.80 15.59
C ARG A 69 -21.38 4.89 16.47
N ALA A 70 -21.42 3.59 16.18
CA ALA A 70 -22.11 2.62 17.03
C ALA A 70 -21.53 2.58 18.46
N SER A 71 -20.19 2.70 18.61
CA SER A 71 -19.57 2.76 19.94
C SER A 71 -19.88 4.03 20.71
N LEU A 72 -20.36 5.07 20.02
CA LEU A 72 -20.89 6.31 20.64
C LEU A 72 -22.40 6.27 20.93
N GLY A 73 -23.06 5.12 20.62
CA GLY A 73 -24.49 4.93 20.89
C GLY A 73 -25.42 5.14 19.70
N ASP A 74 -24.90 5.47 18.52
CA ASP A 74 -25.74 5.69 17.33
C ASP A 74 -26.32 4.37 16.79
N ARG A 75 -27.54 4.40 16.30
CA ARG A 75 -28.25 3.25 15.71
C ARG A 75 -27.87 3.08 14.23
N VAL A 76 -26.65 2.64 13.94
CA VAL A 76 -26.09 2.54 12.57
C VAL A 76 -25.90 1.12 12.06
N HIS A 77 -26.42 0.10 12.74
CA HIS A 77 -26.25 -1.31 12.35
C HIS A 77 -26.79 -1.60 10.94
N ALA A 78 -27.94 -1.00 10.59
CA ALA A 78 -28.52 -1.14 9.26
C ALA A 78 -27.60 -0.54 8.16
N LEU A 79 -26.87 0.53 8.46
CA LEU A 79 -25.90 1.12 7.55
C LEU A 79 -24.67 0.24 7.33
N ILE A 80 -24.21 -0.44 8.39
CA ILE A 80 -23.12 -1.42 8.30
C ILE A 80 -23.55 -2.62 7.45
N GLY A 81 -24.79 -3.11 7.66
CA GLY A 81 -25.36 -4.20 6.88
C GLY A 81 -25.61 -3.88 5.40
N ALA A 82 -25.82 -2.60 5.07
CA ALA A 82 -26.00 -2.13 3.70
C ALA A 82 -24.73 -2.21 2.83
N LEU A 83 -23.57 -2.34 3.46
CA LEU A 83 -22.27 -2.39 2.80
C LEU A 83 -21.84 -3.84 2.61
N ALA A 84 -21.74 -4.30 1.38
CA ALA A 84 -21.14 -5.59 1.03
C ALA A 84 -19.78 -5.37 0.35
N TYR A 85 -18.80 -6.25 0.63
CA TYR A 85 -17.56 -6.23 -0.14
C TYR A 85 -17.85 -6.74 -1.56
N PRO A 86 -17.33 -6.06 -2.58
CA PRO A 86 -17.42 -6.58 -3.94
C PRO A 86 -16.69 -7.93 -4.03
N ALA A 87 -17.27 -8.86 -4.77
CA ALA A 87 -16.66 -10.16 -5.00
C ALA A 87 -15.30 -10.00 -5.68
N ASN A 88 -14.28 -10.64 -5.14
CA ASN A 88 -12.92 -10.59 -5.68
C ASN A 88 -12.45 -12.00 -6.09
N TRP A 89 -12.83 -12.40 -7.28
CA TRP A 89 -12.45 -13.69 -7.86
C TRP A 89 -10.97 -13.75 -8.28
N ALA A 90 -10.26 -12.61 -8.29
CA ALA A 90 -8.83 -12.60 -8.62
C ALA A 90 -7.95 -13.35 -7.61
N LEU A 91 -8.46 -13.57 -6.40
CA LEU A 91 -7.79 -14.36 -5.36
C LEU A 91 -8.21 -15.84 -5.35
N SER A 92 -9.07 -16.28 -6.27
CA SER A 92 -9.50 -17.68 -6.38
C SER A 92 -8.48 -18.58 -7.09
N SER A 93 -7.50 -17.98 -7.79
CA SER A 93 -6.38 -18.68 -8.41
C SER A 93 -5.10 -18.52 -7.58
N LEU A 94 -4.19 -19.48 -7.72
CA LEU A 94 -2.85 -19.36 -7.14
C LEU A 94 -2.16 -18.07 -7.64
N PRO A 95 -1.36 -17.41 -6.80
CA PRO A 95 -0.56 -16.29 -7.22
C PRO A 95 0.33 -16.68 -8.41
N LYS A 96 0.35 -15.85 -9.43
CA LYS A 96 1.32 -16.03 -10.52
C LYS A 96 2.70 -15.70 -9.98
N MET A 97 3.59 -16.68 -10.05
CA MET A 97 5.01 -16.52 -9.72
C MET A 97 5.80 -16.47 -11.03
N LEU A 98 6.90 -15.76 -11.01
CA LEU A 98 7.90 -15.84 -12.08
C LEU A 98 8.59 -17.20 -11.99
N ILE A 99 8.79 -17.85 -13.13
CA ILE A 99 9.64 -19.03 -13.22
C ILE A 99 11.12 -18.61 -13.31
N ASP A 100 12.03 -19.53 -13.06
CA ASP A 100 13.47 -19.22 -12.99
C ASP A 100 14.00 -18.58 -14.27
N GLU A 101 13.49 -19.02 -15.45
CA GLU A 101 13.83 -18.46 -16.75
C GLU A 101 13.38 -17.01 -16.90
N GLU A 102 12.18 -16.66 -16.40
CA GLU A 102 11.68 -15.29 -16.43
C GLU A 102 12.48 -14.39 -15.48
N VAL A 103 12.88 -14.92 -14.31
CA VAL A 103 13.77 -14.22 -13.38
C VAL A 103 15.14 -13.97 -14.02
N ALA A 104 15.71 -14.97 -14.68
CA ALA A 104 16.98 -14.83 -15.38
C ALA A 104 16.91 -13.80 -16.51
N GLN A 105 15.84 -13.80 -17.31
CA GLN A 105 15.60 -12.81 -18.36
C GLN A 105 15.44 -11.40 -17.78
N LEU A 106 14.68 -11.25 -16.69
CA LEU A 106 14.50 -9.96 -16.00
C LEU A 106 15.84 -9.42 -15.52
N VAL A 107 16.63 -10.23 -14.81
CA VAL A 107 17.94 -9.82 -14.30
C VAL A 107 18.91 -9.52 -15.46
N GLY A 108 18.90 -10.33 -16.51
CA GLY A 108 19.70 -10.14 -17.71
C GLY A 108 19.39 -8.81 -18.42
N SER A 109 18.13 -8.43 -18.49
CA SER A 109 17.70 -7.14 -19.08
C SER A 109 18.21 -5.91 -18.33
N LEU A 110 18.55 -6.06 -17.04
CA LEU A 110 19.07 -4.99 -16.20
C LEU A 110 20.59 -4.77 -16.32
N ASN A 111 21.29 -5.64 -17.04
CA ASN A 111 22.73 -5.52 -17.29
C ASN A 111 23.07 -4.50 -18.40
N ASN A 112 22.08 -3.85 -19.00
CA ASN A 112 22.28 -2.83 -20.03
C ASN A 112 22.85 -1.54 -19.41
N PRO A 113 23.87 -0.89 -20.01
CA PRO A 113 24.51 0.31 -19.48
C PRO A 113 23.67 1.61 -19.58
N CYS A 114 22.38 1.53 -19.85
CA CYS A 114 21.49 2.69 -19.91
C CYS A 114 21.38 3.41 -18.57
N ARG A 115 21.16 4.73 -18.64
CA ARG A 115 20.92 5.58 -17.47
C ARG A 115 19.70 5.08 -16.68
N ALA A 116 19.78 5.14 -15.36
CA ALA A 116 18.81 4.62 -14.40
C ALA A 116 18.74 3.07 -14.30
N MET A 117 19.55 2.32 -15.04
CA MET A 117 19.51 0.85 -15.01
C MET A 117 20.14 0.28 -13.74
N ARG A 118 21.20 0.91 -13.20
CA ARG A 118 21.81 0.48 -11.93
C ARG A 118 20.86 0.64 -10.76
N ARG A 119 20.11 1.75 -10.74
CA ARG A 119 19.04 1.95 -9.76
C ARG A 119 17.94 0.89 -9.90
N ALA A 120 17.51 0.63 -11.11
CA ALA A 120 16.51 -0.41 -11.38
C ALA A 120 17.00 -1.79 -10.94
N CYS A 121 18.26 -2.13 -11.24
CA CYS A 121 18.89 -3.38 -10.82
C CYS A 121 18.91 -3.51 -9.29
N ALA A 122 19.33 -2.48 -8.55
CA ALA A 122 19.35 -2.49 -7.10
C ALA A 122 17.92 -2.68 -6.51
N ILE A 123 16.91 -1.99 -7.05
CA ILE A 123 15.51 -2.14 -6.63
C ILE A 123 14.99 -3.56 -6.88
N VAL A 124 15.23 -4.10 -8.08
CA VAL A 124 14.77 -5.45 -8.46
C VAL A 124 15.46 -6.51 -7.61
N ARG A 125 16.78 -6.39 -7.36
CA ARG A 125 17.50 -7.29 -6.45
C ARG A 125 16.95 -7.25 -5.04
N CYS A 126 16.68 -6.07 -4.48
CA CYS A 126 16.03 -5.96 -3.17
C CYS A 126 14.67 -6.67 -3.11
N ALA A 127 13.90 -6.62 -4.21
CA ALA A 127 12.61 -7.29 -4.27
C ALA A 127 12.74 -8.81 -4.45
N LEU A 128 13.64 -9.28 -5.31
CA LEU A 128 13.83 -10.70 -5.61
C LEU A 128 14.54 -11.45 -4.47
N ASP A 129 15.70 -10.91 -4.04
CA ASP A 129 16.58 -11.64 -3.14
C ASP A 129 16.18 -11.51 -1.66
N LEU A 130 15.54 -10.37 -1.30
CA LEU A 130 15.13 -10.04 0.08
C LEU A 130 13.61 -10.00 0.27
N GLY A 131 12.82 -10.11 -0.78
CA GLY A 131 11.35 -10.03 -0.70
C GLY A 131 10.83 -8.68 -0.23
N LEU A 132 11.60 -7.60 -0.39
CA LEU A 132 11.22 -6.28 0.10
C LEU A 132 10.02 -5.71 -0.68
N ARG A 133 9.13 -5.06 0.07
CA ARG A 133 8.03 -4.31 -0.54
C ARG A 133 8.55 -3.01 -1.14
N SER A 134 7.86 -2.51 -2.17
CA SER A 134 8.22 -1.24 -2.81
C SER A 134 8.37 -0.07 -1.83
N SER A 135 7.53 -0.03 -0.78
CA SER A 135 7.62 0.99 0.26
C SER A 135 8.83 0.80 1.17
N GLU A 136 9.26 -0.42 1.43
CA GLU A 136 10.45 -0.73 2.22
C GLU A 136 11.70 -0.32 1.45
N VAL A 137 11.79 -0.69 0.17
CA VAL A 137 12.88 -0.25 -0.71
C VAL A 137 12.95 1.28 -0.83
N ALA A 138 11.80 1.97 -0.96
CA ALA A 138 11.77 3.42 -1.08
C ALA A 138 12.21 4.19 0.17
N HIS A 139 12.16 3.55 1.35
CA HIS A 139 12.56 4.16 2.62
C HIS A 139 13.93 3.68 3.13
N LEU A 140 14.64 2.85 2.34
CA LEU A 140 16.00 2.46 2.69
C LEU A 140 16.93 3.67 2.68
N SER A 141 17.68 3.82 3.76
CA SER A 141 18.76 4.79 3.93
C SER A 141 20.12 4.09 3.92
N LEU A 142 21.19 4.85 3.79
CA LEU A 142 22.56 4.31 3.86
C LEU A 142 22.84 3.71 5.23
N ASP A 143 22.30 4.32 6.30
CA ASP A 143 22.46 3.86 7.68
C ASP A 143 21.72 2.55 8.00
N ASP A 144 20.89 2.08 7.08
CA ASP A 144 20.20 0.81 7.22
C ASP A 144 21.06 -0.38 6.73
N ILE A 145 22.19 -0.11 6.06
CA ILE A 145 23.08 -1.13 5.50
C ILE A 145 24.37 -1.21 6.29
N ASP A 146 24.58 -2.32 6.96
CA ASP A 146 25.88 -2.64 7.56
C ASP A 146 26.69 -3.48 6.58
N TRP A 147 27.60 -2.80 5.87
CA TRP A 147 28.47 -3.41 4.88
C TRP A 147 29.49 -4.36 5.48
N HIS A 148 29.87 -4.15 6.75
CA HIS A 148 30.85 -4.99 7.43
C HIS A 148 30.22 -6.27 7.94
N ALA A 149 29.03 -6.16 8.55
CA ALA A 149 28.27 -7.32 9.00
C ALA A 149 27.52 -8.02 7.88
N GLY A 150 27.42 -7.41 6.68
CA GLY A 150 26.64 -7.94 5.56
C GLY A 150 25.15 -8.05 5.88
N THR A 151 24.58 -7.03 6.52
CA THR A 151 23.15 -7.02 6.91
C THR A 151 22.45 -5.75 6.49
N ILE A 152 21.11 -5.85 6.38
CA ILE A 152 20.23 -4.74 6.10
C ILE A 152 19.12 -4.66 7.15
N THR A 153 18.88 -3.46 7.69
CA THR A 153 17.89 -3.19 8.73
C THR A 153 16.66 -2.53 8.13
N LEU A 154 15.49 -3.14 8.29
CA LEU A 154 14.23 -2.61 7.81
C LEU A 154 13.46 -1.93 8.96
N ARG A 155 13.46 -0.59 8.98
CA ARG A 155 12.80 0.22 10.03
C ARG A 155 11.36 0.59 9.69
N HIS A 156 11.01 0.63 8.41
CA HIS A 156 9.72 1.08 7.90
C HIS A 156 8.83 -0.05 7.39
N THR A 157 8.76 -1.16 8.15
CA THR A 157 7.91 -2.29 7.78
C THR A 157 6.43 -1.99 8.01
N LYS A 158 5.54 -2.66 7.26
CA LYS A 158 4.08 -2.53 7.39
C LYS A 158 3.58 -2.83 8.81
N GLY A 159 4.30 -3.70 9.54
CA GLY A 159 3.97 -4.07 10.92
C GLY A 159 4.58 -3.16 11.99
N ARG A 160 5.31 -2.11 11.62
CA ARG A 160 6.11 -1.26 12.51
C ARG A 160 7.11 -2.07 13.34
N ARG A 161 7.63 -3.16 12.78
CA ARG A 161 8.70 -3.96 13.34
C ARG A 161 10.01 -3.52 12.71
N VAL A 162 11.08 -3.71 13.43
CA VAL A 162 12.43 -3.61 12.90
C VAL A 162 12.88 -5.01 12.59
N ASP A 163 13.20 -5.28 11.34
CA ASP A 163 13.67 -6.59 10.88
C ASP A 163 15.11 -6.43 10.37
N ILE A 164 16.01 -7.33 10.74
CA ILE A 164 17.38 -7.38 10.25
C ILE A 164 17.51 -8.61 9.36
N LEU A 165 17.93 -8.41 8.12
CA LEU A 165 18.07 -9.46 7.12
C LEU A 165 19.55 -9.57 6.69
N PRO A 166 20.03 -10.77 6.34
CA PRO A 166 21.32 -10.90 5.68
C PRO A 166 21.27 -10.22 4.30
N LEU A 167 22.32 -9.52 3.92
CA LEU A 167 22.45 -8.86 2.62
C LEU A 167 23.15 -9.80 1.64
N PRO A 168 22.45 -10.39 0.64
CA PRO A 168 23.08 -11.22 -0.36
C PRO A 168 24.13 -10.44 -1.16
N ALA A 169 25.25 -11.07 -1.50
CA ALA A 169 26.36 -10.42 -2.20
C ALA A 169 25.90 -9.74 -3.50
N ALA A 170 25.07 -10.41 -4.32
CA ALA A 170 24.56 -9.83 -5.57
C ALA A 170 23.73 -8.58 -5.36
N THR A 171 22.91 -8.53 -4.29
CA THR A 171 22.11 -7.35 -3.92
C THR A 171 23.02 -6.22 -3.42
N GLY A 172 23.99 -6.54 -2.55
CA GLY A 172 24.96 -5.60 -2.05
C GLY A 172 25.77 -4.96 -3.18
N GLU A 173 26.28 -5.75 -4.11
CA GLU A 173 26.99 -5.23 -5.29
C GLU A 173 26.11 -4.33 -6.16
N ALA A 174 24.86 -4.70 -6.40
CA ALA A 174 23.94 -3.87 -7.19
C ALA A 174 23.68 -2.52 -6.51
N ILE A 175 23.50 -2.50 -5.20
CA ILE A 175 23.33 -1.28 -4.42
C ILE A 175 24.63 -0.45 -4.47
N ALA A 176 25.80 -1.05 -4.25
CA ALA A 176 27.08 -0.35 -4.29
C ALA A 176 27.36 0.29 -5.67
N LYS A 177 27.11 -0.44 -6.75
CA LYS A 177 27.24 0.07 -8.14
C LYS A 177 26.30 1.26 -8.39
N TYR A 178 25.06 1.21 -7.90
CA TYR A 178 24.13 2.34 -8.00
C TYR A 178 24.65 3.56 -7.22
N LEU A 179 25.08 3.37 -5.98
CA LEU A 179 25.57 4.46 -5.13
C LEU A 179 26.80 5.15 -5.70
N GLN A 180 27.74 4.38 -6.23
CA GLN A 180 29.01 4.89 -6.74
C GLN A 180 28.92 5.55 -8.12
N LEU A 181 28.08 5.00 -9.01
CA LEU A 181 28.14 5.31 -10.43
C LEU A 181 26.92 6.06 -10.96
N GLU A 182 25.80 6.08 -10.22
CA GLU A 182 24.56 6.64 -10.77
C GLU A 182 23.78 7.53 -9.81
N ARG A 183 23.96 7.34 -8.50
CA ARG A 183 23.27 8.17 -7.51
C ARG A 183 23.65 9.64 -7.67
N PRO A 184 22.67 10.57 -7.82
CA PRO A 184 22.98 11.99 -7.82
C PRO A 184 23.67 12.39 -6.53
N THR A 185 24.80 13.10 -6.63
CA THR A 185 25.38 13.79 -5.50
C THR A 185 24.46 14.93 -5.12
N THR A 186 23.63 14.76 -4.09
CA THR A 186 22.93 15.89 -3.49
C THR A 186 23.97 16.72 -2.75
N SER A 187 24.32 17.88 -3.30
CA SER A 187 24.93 18.92 -2.48
C SER A 187 23.89 19.34 -1.44
N ASN A 188 24.21 19.17 -0.16
CA ASN A 188 23.48 19.79 0.93
C ASN A 188 23.55 21.31 0.79
#